data_1564abd72496154dddcce9f814df8949
#
_entry.id   1564abd72496154dddcce9f814df8949
#
_cell.length_a   1.000
_cell.length_b   1.000
_cell.length_c   1.000
_cell.angle_alpha   90.00
_cell.angle_beta   90.00
_cell.angle_gamma   90.00
#
_symmetry.space_group_name_H-M   'P 1'
#
loop_
_entity.id
_entity.type
_entity.pdbx_description
1 polymer ?
#
loop_
_entity_poly.entity_id
_entity_poly.type
_entity_poly.pdbx_seq_one_letter_code
_entity_poly.pdbx_strand_id
1 'polypeptide(L)'
;NPTFSKEPTDPDAVAYSKDDIAAILDSKTLHAEELDKSTALDTIYYSSKVPFGFNYADGEANFGSDDDTMMGHGTHVAGIIAGNLTEADQEQFDMTSLGIAPEAQLVIMKVFDQGGNCYFDYLIAAIEDAITLGVDCANLSLGSSSGPYYYEGVTEVYDAATAAGISVCVSAGNDGFTGNESLWGDEQIKSTSVSSGTLGMPGTFDSVLTV
;
A
#
# COMPACT_ATOMS: atom_id res chain seq x y z
N ASN A 1 -16.06 -4.14 4.44
CA ASN A 1 -16.05 -2.68 4.59
C ASN A 1 -16.95 -2.09 3.51
N PRO A 2 -18.01 -1.33 3.86
CA PRO A 2 -18.96 -0.79 2.87
C PRO A 2 -18.32 0.14 1.85
N THR A 3 -17.20 0.80 2.18
CA THR A 3 -16.48 1.72 1.29
C THR A 3 -16.06 1.07 -0.05
N PHE A 4 -16.00 -0.26 -0.11
CA PHE A 4 -15.59 -1.01 -1.29
C PHE A 4 -16.68 -1.99 -1.77
N SER A 5 -17.96 -1.70 -1.48
CA SER A 5 -19.08 -2.61 -1.75
C SER A 5 -19.51 -2.65 -3.22
N LYS A 6 -19.20 -1.59 -3.99
CA LYS A 6 -19.56 -1.54 -5.40
C LYS A 6 -18.39 -2.04 -6.25
N GLU A 7 -18.65 -3.07 -7.03
CA GLU A 7 -17.71 -3.61 -8.01
C GLU A 7 -17.47 -2.62 -9.15
N PRO A 8 -16.31 -2.68 -9.83
CA PRO A 8 -16.10 -1.93 -11.07
C PRO A 8 -17.17 -2.29 -12.11
N THR A 9 -17.72 -1.29 -12.76
CA THR A 9 -18.76 -1.44 -13.79
C THR A 9 -18.22 -1.34 -15.19
N ASP A 10 -17.06 -0.72 -15.36
CA ASP A 10 -16.33 -0.66 -16.62
C ASP A 10 -15.49 -1.93 -16.79
N PRO A 11 -15.79 -2.79 -17.78
CA PRO A 11 -15.00 -4.00 -18.01
C PRO A 11 -13.53 -3.70 -18.37
N ASP A 12 -13.22 -2.52 -18.91
CA ASP A 12 -11.86 -2.12 -19.23
C ASP A 12 -11.07 -1.72 -17.95
N ALA A 13 -11.77 -1.48 -16.83
CA ALA A 13 -11.16 -1.23 -15.53
C ALA A 13 -10.87 -2.50 -14.72
N VAL A 14 -11.32 -3.67 -15.19
CA VAL A 14 -11.10 -4.96 -14.51
C VAL A 14 -9.85 -5.62 -15.09
N ALA A 15 -8.70 -5.40 -14.46
CA ALA A 15 -7.44 -6.02 -14.82
C ALA A 15 -7.33 -7.47 -14.30
N TYR A 16 -7.97 -7.77 -13.16
CA TYR A 16 -7.89 -9.07 -12.49
C TYR A 16 -9.28 -9.63 -12.20
N SER A 17 -9.65 -10.70 -12.88
CA SER A 17 -10.73 -11.60 -12.46
C SER A 17 -10.20 -12.62 -11.44
N LYS A 18 -11.09 -13.40 -10.85
CA LYS A 18 -10.71 -14.50 -9.97
C LYS A 18 -9.86 -15.55 -10.69
N ASP A 19 -10.13 -15.79 -11.97
CA ASP A 19 -9.38 -16.75 -12.79
C ASP A 19 -7.96 -16.23 -13.11
N ASP A 20 -7.79 -14.91 -13.28
CA ASP A 20 -6.46 -14.31 -13.49
C ASP A 20 -5.59 -14.46 -12.23
N ILE A 21 -6.15 -14.21 -11.04
CA ILE A 21 -5.42 -14.43 -9.78
C ILE A 21 -5.11 -15.93 -9.60
N ALA A 22 -6.03 -16.82 -9.92
CA ALA A 22 -5.77 -18.26 -9.88
C ALA A 22 -4.60 -18.66 -10.81
N ALA A 23 -4.57 -18.14 -12.03
CA ALA A 23 -3.50 -18.39 -12.98
C ALA A 23 -2.14 -17.85 -12.51
N ILE A 24 -2.13 -16.72 -11.81
CA ILE A 24 -0.91 -16.16 -11.22
C ILE A 24 -0.39 -17.09 -10.11
N LEU A 25 -1.24 -17.53 -9.19
CA LEU A 25 -0.88 -18.48 -8.14
C LEU A 25 -0.34 -19.81 -8.73
N ASP A 26 -0.95 -20.30 -9.78
CA ASP A 26 -0.52 -21.56 -10.44
C ASP A 26 0.82 -21.42 -11.19
N SER A 27 1.16 -20.24 -11.68
CA SER A 27 2.27 -20.02 -12.60
C SER A 27 3.47 -19.29 -12.00
N LYS A 28 3.29 -18.60 -10.89
CA LYS A 28 4.29 -17.76 -10.24
C LYS A 28 4.28 -18.02 -8.74
N THR A 29 5.43 -17.84 -8.11
CA THR A 29 5.53 -17.89 -6.66
C THR A 29 5.45 -16.46 -6.12
N LEU A 30 4.47 -16.21 -5.26
CA LEU A 30 4.35 -14.97 -4.50
C LEU A 30 4.99 -15.13 -3.12
N HIS A 31 5.56 -14.06 -2.58
CA HIS A 31 6.01 -14.02 -1.19
C HIS A 31 4.87 -14.29 -0.22
N ALA A 32 3.65 -13.87 -0.54
CA ALA A 32 2.45 -14.23 0.20
C ALA A 32 2.31 -15.75 0.39
N GLU A 33 2.60 -16.57 -0.63
CA GLU A 33 2.56 -18.04 -0.55
C GLU A 33 3.75 -18.63 0.23
N GLU A 34 4.88 -17.91 0.24
CA GLU A 34 6.06 -18.32 1.02
C GLU A 34 5.87 -18.04 2.51
N LEU A 35 5.27 -16.91 2.85
CA LEU A 35 5.00 -16.49 4.21
C LEU A 35 3.89 -17.32 4.85
N ASP A 36 2.82 -17.60 4.10
CA ASP A 36 1.74 -18.50 4.55
C ASP A 36 1.50 -19.61 3.53
N LYS A 37 1.95 -20.81 3.85
CA LYS A 37 1.77 -22.02 3.03
C LYS A 37 0.31 -22.48 2.90
N SER A 38 -0.60 -21.90 3.67
CA SER A 38 -2.05 -22.12 3.55
C SER A 38 -2.73 -21.12 2.61
N THR A 39 -1.97 -20.16 2.06
CA THR A 39 -2.50 -19.18 1.10
C THR A 39 -3.16 -19.91 -0.07
N ALA A 40 -4.41 -19.57 -0.30
CA ALA A 40 -5.24 -20.12 -1.36
C ALA A 40 -6.09 -19.01 -1.98
N LEU A 41 -6.53 -19.23 -3.21
CA LEU A 41 -7.34 -18.25 -3.94
C LEU A 41 -8.51 -17.69 -3.11
N ASP A 42 -9.24 -18.55 -2.41
CA ASP A 42 -10.40 -18.14 -1.62
C ASP A 42 -10.04 -17.36 -0.33
N THR A 43 -8.75 -17.31 0.05
CA THR A 43 -8.29 -16.54 1.21
C THR A 43 -7.75 -15.17 0.84
N ILE A 44 -7.26 -14.98 -0.39
CA ILE A 44 -6.64 -13.72 -0.86
C ILE A 44 -7.49 -12.96 -1.88
N TYR A 45 -8.43 -13.62 -2.56
CA TYR A 45 -9.37 -12.97 -3.46
C TYR A 45 -10.66 -12.61 -2.71
N TYR A 46 -10.95 -11.36 -2.56
CA TYR A 46 -12.12 -10.86 -1.80
C TYR A 46 -13.28 -10.52 -2.70
N SER A 47 -13.03 -9.82 -3.78
CA SER A 47 -14.06 -9.39 -4.73
C SER A 47 -13.38 -8.89 -6.02
N SER A 48 -14.17 -8.58 -7.05
CA SER A 48 -13.63 -7.91 -8.24
C SER A 48 -13.08 -6.52 -7.92
N LYS A 49 -13.59 -5.84 -6.88
CA LYS A 49 -13.06 -4.56 -6.41
C LYS A 49 -11.73 -4.71 -5.68
N VAL A 50 -11.58 -5.80 -4.93
CA VAL A 50 -10.36 -6.14 -4.19
C VAL A 50 -9.93 -7.56 -4.59
N PRO A 51 -9.30 -7.72 -5.78
CA PRO A 51 -8.95 -9.03 -6.30
C PRO A 51 -7.79 -9.71 -5.56
N PHE A 52 -7.02 -8.96 -4.79
CA PHE A 52 -5.93 -9.50 -3.98
C PHE A 52 -5.75 -8.72 -2.69
N GLY A 53 -5.50 -9.44 -1.60
CA GLY A 53 -5.12 -8.85 -0.32
C GLY A 53 -4.32 -9.81 0.53
N PHE A 54 -3.22 -9.30 1.13
CA PHE A 54 -2.35 -10.05 2.02
C PHE A 54 -1.70 -9.15 3.08
N ASN A 55 -1.47 -9.71 4.26
CA ASN A 55 -0.79 -9.08 5.38
C ASN A 55 0.65 -9.61 5.47
N TYR A 56 1.59 -8.86 4.92
CA TYR A 56 3.02 -9.22 4.89
C TYR A 56 3.67 -9.09 6.26
N ALA A 57 3.14 -8.22 7.12
CA ALA A 57 3.71 -7.99 8.44
C ALA A 57 3.48 -9.17 9.40
N ASP A 58 2.32 -9.80 9.31
CA ASP A 58 1.96 -10.93 10.17
C ASP A 58 2.00 -12.28 9.41
N GLY A 59 2.23 -12.25 8.09
CA GLY A 59 2.32 -13.44 7.24
C GLY A 59 1.00 -14.20 7.14
N GLU A 60 -0.11 -13.49 6.89
CA GLU A 60 -1.43 -14.10 6.80
C GLU A 60 -2.35 -13.41 5.79
N ALA A 61 -3.38 -14.11 5.31
CA ALA A 61 -4.34 -13.57 4.36
C ALA A 61 -5.25 -12.49 4.98
N ASN A 62 -5.45 -12.48 6.29
CA ASN A 62 -6.27 -11.48 6.97
C ASN A 62 -5.52 -10.14 7.10
N PHE A 63 -5.97 -9.11 6.39
CA PHE A 63 -5.42 -7.76 6.48
C PHE A 63 -6.36 -6.76 7.18
N GLY A 64 -7.33 -7.25 7.95
CA GLY A 64 -8.20 -6.41 8.78
C GLY A 64 -7.39 -5.58 9.77
N SER A 65 -7.89 -4.38 10.08
CA SER A 65 -7.18 -3.40 10.90
C SER A 65 -7.83 -3.18 12.27
N ASP A 66 -8.72 -4.09 12.69
CA ASP A 66 -9.61 -3.85 13.84
C ASP A 66 -8.87 -3.66 15.16
N ASP A 67 -7.64 -4.23 15.27
CA ASP A 67 -6.84 -4.22 16.50
C ASP A 67 -5.46 -3.54 16.34
N ASP A 68 -5.16 -2.91 15.20
CA ASP A 68 -3.83 -2.32 15.02
C ASP A 68 -3.74 -0.84 15.43
N THR A 69 -2.55 -0.40 15.81
CA THR A 69 -2.28 0.97 16.25
C THR A 69 -2.41 1.98 15.11
N MET A 70 -2.41 1.55 13.86
CA MET A 70 -2.60 2.40 12.68
C MET A 70 -4.07 2.81 12.47
N MET A 71 -5.00 2.29 13.29
CA MET A 71 -6.40 2.72 13.38
C MET A 71 -7.11 2.84 12.01
N GLY A 72 -6.86 1.89 11.11
CA GLY A 72 -7.48 1.88 9.78
C GLY A 72 -6.90 2.88 8.79
N HIS A 73 -5.68 3.39 9.00
CA HIS A 73 -5.01 4.33 8.10
C HIS A 73 -4.99 3.84 6.65
N GLY A 74 -4.57 2.58 6.40
CA GLY A 74 -4.57 1.99 5.05
C GLY A 74 -5.96 1.90 4.42
N THR A 75 -6.99 1.59 5.21
CA THR A 75 -8.39 1.59 4.75
C THR A 75 -8.84 2.99 4.35
N HIS A 76 -8.46 4.02 5.12
CA HIS A 76 -8.77 5.40 4.80
C HIS A 76 -8.07 5.85 3.50
N VAL A 77 -6.79 5.54 3.34
CA VAL A 77 -6.03 5.82 2.12
C VAL A 77 -6.66 5.13 0.91
N ALA A 78 -6.95 3.83 1.01
CA ALA A 78 -7.60 3.07 -0.05
C ALA A 78 -8.99 3.65 -0.42
N GLY A 79 -9.74 4.14 0.57
CA GLY A 79 -11.01 4.82 0.37
C GLY A 79 -10.88 6.12 -0.43
N ILE A 80 -9.86 6.93 -0.15
CA ILE A 80 -9.56 8.15 -0.92
C ILE A 80 -9.18 7.80 -2.36
N ILE A 81 -8.42 6.73 -2.56
CA ILE A 81 -8.00 6.31 -3.91
C ILE A 81 -9.19 5.79 -4.70
N ALA A 82 -9.89 4.80 -4.21
CA ALA A 82 -10.84 4.03 -5.02
C ALA A 82 -12.13 3.61 -4.29
N GLY A 83 -12.52 4.33 -3.22
CA GLY A 83 -13.79 4.07 -2.55
C GLY A 83 -14.96 4.12 -3.55
N ASN A 84 -15.84 3.12 -3.49
CA ASN A 84 -17.04 3.05 -4.31
C ASN A 84 -18.12 2.27 -3.55
N LEU A 85 -19.25 2.93 -3.30
CA LEU A 85 -20.36 2.39 -2.53
C LEU A 85 -21.56 2.11 -3.43
N THR A 86 -22.31 1.07 -3.12
CA THR A 86 -23.64 0.88 -3.69
C THR A 86 -24.59 1.98 -3.20
N GLU A 87 -25.65 2.25 -3.95
CA GLU A 87 -26.68 3.23 -3.52
C GLU A 87 -27.28 2.85 -2.16
N ALA A 88 -27.48 1.56 -1.91
CA ALA A 88 -28.01 1.06 -0.64
C ALA A 88 -27.05 1.35 0.54
N ASP A 89 -25.73 1.20 0.33
CA ASP A 89 -24.75 1.51 1.36
C ASP A 89 -24.61 3.02 1.58
N GLN A 90 -24.73 3.82 0.53
CA GLN A 90 -24.75 5.29 0.64
C GLN A 90 -25.90 5.75 1.53
N GLU A 91 -27.11 5.20 1.32
CA GLU A 91 -28.28 5.51 2.15
C GLU A 91 -28.14 4.99 3.58
N GLN A 92 -27.67 3.75 3.74
CA GLN A 92 -27.56 3.10 5.06
C GLN A 92 -26.53 3.80 5.96
N PHE A 93 -25.41 4.25 5.42
CA PHE A 93 -24.32 4.84 6.18
C PHE A 93 -24.26 6.36 6.10
N ASP A 94 -25.18 7.00 5.38
CA ASP A 94 -25.18 8.44 5.10
C ASP A 94 -23.81 8.91 4.51
N MET A 95 -23.27 8.12 3.61
CA MET A 95 -21.98 8.35 2.96
C MET A 95 -22.16 8.63 1.49
N THR A 96 -21.59 9.73 1.02
CA THR A 96 -21.61 10.13 -0.40
C THR A 96 -20.23 10.20 -1.03
N SER A 97 -19.19 9.89 -0.24
CA SER A 97 -17.80 10.02 -0.70
C SER A 97 -17.41 8.88 -1.63
N LEU A 98 -16.99 9.25 -2.82
CA LEU A 98 -16.32 8.37 -3.77
C LEU A 98 -14.82 8.67 -3.77
N GLY A 99 -14.01 7.64 -3.99
CA GLY A 99 -12.58 7.78 -4.27
C GLY A 99 -12.34 8.55 -5.59
N ILE A 100 -11.10 8.93 -5.78
CA ILE A 100 -10.68 9.67 -7.00
C ILE A 100 -10.79 8.76 -8.25
N ALA A 101 -10.52 7.46 -8.09
CA ALA A 101 -10.62 6.44 -9.12
C ALA A 101 -11.59 5.31 -8.70
N PRO A 102 -12.91 5.58 -8.62
CA PRO A 102 -13.87 4.65 -8.04
C PRO A 102 -14.02 3.33 -8.82
N GLU A 103 -13.64 3.29 -10.08
CA GLU A 103 -13.65 2.08 -10.90
C GLU A 103 -12.34 1.26 -10.80
N ALA A 104 -11.26 1.80 -10.22
CA ALA A 104 -10.01 1.06 -10.06
C ALA A 104 -10.16 -0.13 -9.11
N GLN A 105 -9.51 -1.22 -9.44
CA GLN A 105 -9.32 -2.35 -8.53
C GLN A 105 -8.24 -2.04 -7.50
N LEU A 106 -8.34 -2.61 -6.33
CA LEU A 106 -7.40 -2.43 -5.23
C LEU A 106 -6.69 -3.75 -4.90
N VAL A 107 -5.38 -3.77 -5.06
CA VAL A 107 -4.49 -4.81 -4.52
C VAL A 107 -4.01 -4.34 -3.16
N ILE A 108 -4.43 -4.99 -2.09
CA ILE A 108 -4.16 -4.56 -0.71
C ILE A 108 -2.97 -5.33 -0.14
N MET A 109 -1.94 -4.58 0.23
CA MET A 109 -0.69 -5.10 0.78
C MET A 109 -0.42 -4.46 2.13
N LYS A 110 -0.80 -5.14 3.22
CA LYS A 110 -0.58 -4.64 4.58
C LYS A 110 0.87 -4.93 4.99
N VAL A 111 1.63 -3.85 5.29
CA VAL A 111 3.05 -3.92 5.66
C VAL A 111 3.34 -3.40 7.07
N PHE A 112 2.33 -2.96 7.79
CA PHE A 112 2.46 -2.56 9.20
C PHE A 112 1.93 -3.68 10.11
N ASP A 113 2.72 -4.02 11.14
CA ASP A 113 2.30 -4.92 12.20
C ASP A 113 1.28 -4.25 13.15
N GLN A 114 0.78 -5.01 14.12
CA GLN A 114 -0.16 -4.49 15.13
C GLN A 114 0.45 -3.37 15.99
N GLY A 115 1.78 -3.33 16.12
CA GLY A 115 2.51 -2.29 16.85
C GLY A 115 2.73 -1.00 16.04
N GLY A 116 2.33 -0.97 14.77
CA GLY A 116 2.56 0.14 13.86
C GLY A 116 3.98 0.20 13.30
N ASN A 117 4.73 -0.92 13.34
CA ASN A 117 6.05 -1.00 12.75
C ASN A 117 5.96 -1.57 11.33
N CYS A 118 6.78 -1.03 10.44
CA CYS A 118 7.00 -1.53 9.10
C CYS A 118 8.49 -1.84 8.94
N TYR A 119 8.81 -3.09 8.69
CA TYR A 119 10.18 -3.53 8.43
C TYR A 119 10.44 -3.63 6.94
N PHE A 120 11.68 -3.47 6.53
CA PHE A 120 12.04 -3.50 5.10
C PHE A 120 11.71 -4.81 4.42
N ASP A 121 11.84 -5.93 5.12
CA ASP A 121 11.50 -7.25 4.57
C ASP A 121 10.03 -7.33 4.15
N TYR A 122 9.12 -6.70 4.89
CA TYR A 122 7.70 -6.64 4.53
C TYR A 122 7.45 -5.79 3.29
N LEU A 123 8.14 -4.63 3.20
CA LEU A 123 8.06 -3.75 2.04
C LEU A 123 8.63 -4.40 0.78
N ILE A 124 9.79 -5.04 0.89
CA ILE A 124 10.43 -5.72 -0.24
C ILE A 124 9.49 -6.81 -0.76
N ALA A 125 9.02 -7.70 0.09
CA ALA A 125 8.12 -8.78 -0.28
C ALA A 125 6.83 -8.27 -0.95
N ALA A 126 6.22 -7.22 -0.38
CA ALA A 126 5.02 -6.62 -0.94
C ALA A 126 5.25 -5.99 -2.33
N ILE A 127 6.37 -5.27 -2.52
CA ILE A 127 6.68 -4.63 -3.80
C ILE A 127 7.04 -5.68 -4.85
N GLU A 128 7.78 -6.75 -4.50
CA GLU A 128 8.09 -7.86 -5.42
C GLU A 128 6.83 -8.61 -5.84
N ASP A 129 5.88 -8.81 -4.94
CA ASP A 129 4.58 -9.37 -5.30
C ASP A 129 3.75 -8.40 -6.17
N ALA A 130 3.81 -7.10 -5.93
CA ALA A 130 3.18 -6.10 -6.80
C ALA A 130 3.74 -6.15 -8.24
N ILE A 131 5.07 -6.32 -8.38
CA ILE A 131 5.73 -6.52 -9.68
C ILE A 131 5.25 -7.83 -10.32
N THR A 132 5.18 -8.90 -9.55
CA THR A 132 4.75 -10.23 -10.01
C THR A 132 3.29 -10.24 -10.45
N LEU A 133 2.43 -9.58 -9.70
CA LEU A 133 1.03 -9.34 -10.07
C LEU A 133 0.93 -8.47 -11.33
N GLY A 134 1.79 -7.50 -11.51
CA GLY A 134 1.78 -6.57 -12.64
C GLY A 134 0.80 -5.41 -12.45
N VAL A 135 0.79 -4.82 -11.26
CA VAL A 135 -0.05 -3.65 -10.96
C VAL A 135 0.42 -2.41 -11.74
N ASP A 136 -0.48 -1.50 -12.07
CA ASP A 136 -0.14 -0.27 -12.81
C ASP A 136 0.45 0.81 -11.91
N CYS A 137 -0.01 0.88 -10.66
CA CYS A 137 0.37 1.92 -9.71
C CYS A 137 0.45 1.36 -8.29
N ALA A 138 1.44 1.82 -7.52
CA ALA A 138 1.58 1.54 -6.10
C ALA A 138 1.53 2.85 -5.31
N ASN A 139 0.69 2.91 -4.26
CA ASN A 139 0.64 4.05 -3.35
C ASN A 139 1.18 3.63 -1.98
N LEU A 140 2.20 4.36 -1.53
CA LEU A 140 2.86 4.16 -0.24
C LEU A 140 2.70 5.42 0.62
N SER A 141 1.59 5.52 1.34
CA SER A 141 1.35 6.58 2.34
C SER A 141 2.05 6.23 3.65
N LEU A 142 3.36 6.07 3.57
CA LEU A 142 4.24 5.67 4.67
C LEU A 142 5.62 6.29 4.49
N GLY A 143 6.41 6.29 5.54
CA GLY A 143 7.78 6.77 5.47
C GLY A 143 8.42 6.89 6.85
N SER A 144 9.71 7.14 6.83
CA SER A 144 10.52 7.46 8.01
C SER A 144 10.90 8.94 7.97
N SER A 145 10.77 9.63 9.07
CA SER A 145 11.00 11.08 9.21
C SER A 145 12.46 11.51 9.12
N SER A 146 13.40 10.64 8.82
CA SER A 146 14.81 11.03 8.77
C SER A 146 15.51 10.56 7.50
N GLY A 147 15.94 11.55 6.72
CA GLY A 147 17.06 11.56 5.80
C GLY A 147 17.18 10.43 4.77
N PRO A 148 18.09 10.58 3.82
CA PRO A 148 18.37 9.52 2.86
C PRO A 148 19.18 8.42 3.54
N TYR A 149 18.54 7.30 3.83
CA TYR A 149 19.23 6.06 4.13
C TYR A 149 19.24 5.21 2.84
N TYR A 150 20.44 4.91 2.36
CA TYR A 150 20.58 3.84 1.39
C TYR A 150 20.62 2.52 2.13
N TYR A 151 19.67 1.66 1.84
CA TYR A 151 19.65 0.27 2.29
C TYR A 151 19.72 -0.62 1.06
N GLU A 152 20.79 -1.41 0.99
CA GLU A 152 20.94 -2.42 -0.06
C GLU A 152 19.70 -3.34 -0.10
N GLY A 153 19.16 -3.58 -1.27
CA GLY A 153 17.93 -4.34 -1.49
C GLY A 153 16.65 -3.49 -1.44
N VAL A 154 16.59 -2.44 -0.64
CA VAL A 154 15.37 -1.59 -0.55
C VAL A 154 15.28 -0.64 -1.74
N THR A 155 16.35 0.08 -2.05
CA THR A 155 16.36 1.01 -3.20
C THR A 155 16.15 0.23 -4.50
N GLU A 156 16.81 -0.91 -4.63
CA GLU A 156 16.77 -1.78 -5.80
C GLU A 156 15.36 -2.31 -6.10
N VAL A 157 14.53 -2.60 -5.08
CA VAL A 157 13.16 -3.08 -5.32
C VAL A 157 12.26 -1.97 -5.86
N TYR A 158 12.46 -0.71 -5.44
CA TYR A 158 11.74 0.43 -6.02
C TYR A 158 12.17 0.70 -7.46
N ASP A 159 13.46 0.60 -7.75
CA ASP A 159 13.97 0.69 -9.11
C ASP A 159 13.40 -0.41 -10.01
N ALA A 160 13.33 -1.63 -9.49
CA ALA A 160 12.73 -2.76 -10.21
C ALA A 160 11.23 -2.56 -10.48
N ALA A 161 10.47 -2.04 -9.50
CA ALA A 161 9.05 -1.73 -9.69
C ALA A 161 8.84 -0.69 -10.79
N THR A 162 9.62 0.38 -10.77
CA THR A 162 9.55 1.43 -11.81
C THR A 162 10.00 0.90 -13.17
N ALA A 163 11.04 0.07 -13.22
CA ALA A 163 11.48 -0.59 -14.45
C ALA A 163 10.45 -1.58 -15.01
N ALA A 164 9.62 -2.18 -14.14
CA ALA A 164 8.49 -3.01 -14.54
C ALA A 164 7.30 -2.20 -15.06
N GLY A 165 7.35 -0.86 -15.00
CA GLY A 165 6.30 0.04 -15.47
C GLY A 165 5.31 0.50 -14.40
N ILE A 166 5.55 0.17 -13.12
CA ILE A 166 4.70 0.58 -12.02
C ILE A 166 4.96 2.04 -11.66
N SER A 167 3.92 2.86 -11.60
CA SER A 167 4.00 4.23 -11.08
C SER A 167 4.00 4.17 -9.54
N VAL A 168 5.15 4.37 -8.92
CA VAL A 168 5.29 4.30 -7.46
C VAL A 168 5.13 5.69 -6.85
N CYS A 169 4.00 5.93 -6.17
CA CYS A 169 3.68 7.17 -5.48
C CYS A 169 3.98 7.03 -3.98
N VAL A 170 4.77 7.93 -3.44
CA VAL A 170 5.20 7.91 -2.03
C VAL A 170 4.92 9.25 -1.36
N SER A 171 4.43 9.22 -0.12
CA SER A 171 4.26 10.45 0.66
C SER A 171 5.60 11.10 0.99
N ALA A 172 5.64 12.44 0.87
CA ALA A 172 6.80 13.24 1.28
C ALA A 172 7.04 13.24 2.79
N GLY A 173 6.04 12.88 3.55
CA GLY A 173 6.01 12.95 5.01
C GLY A 173 5.32 14.22 5.52
N ASN A 174 5.24 14.34 6.83
CA ASN A 174 4.53 15.44 7.48
C ASN A 174 5.48 16.38 8.26
N ASP A 175 6.79 16.19 8.13
CA ASP A 175 7.78 16.88 8.92
C ASP A 175 8.10 18.26 8.35
N GLY A 176 7.74 19.31 9.09
CA GLY A 176 8.15 20.67 8.79
C GLY A 176 9.57 21.01 9.27
N PHE A 177 10.30 20.02 9.84
CA PHE A 177 11.59 20.22 10.48
C PHE A 177 12.58 19.10 10.10
N THR A 178 13.89 19.41 10.11
CA THR A 178 14.93 18.42 9.94
C THR A 178 15.20 17.66 11.24
N GLY A 179 15.29 16.35 11.16
CA GLY A 179 15.69 15.48 12.26
C GLY A 179 14.55 14.62 12.81
N ASN A 180 14.97 13.52 13.40
CA ASN A 180 14.04 12.57 14.04
C ASN A 180 13.91 12.94 15.53
N GLU A 181 12.70 13.18 15.99
CA GLU A 181 12.39 13.45 17.39
C GLU A 181 12.98 12.43 18.37
N SER A 182 13.01 11.14 17.95
CA SER A 182 13.56 10.06 18.76
C SER A 182 15.09 10.15 19.00
N LEU A 183 15.81 10.85 18.12
CA LEU A 183 17.26 11.03 18.23
C LEU A 183 17.65 12.32 18.97
N TRP A 184 16.78 13.33 18.93
CA TRP A 184 17.07 14.68 19.40
C TRP A 184 16.19 15.14 20.58
N GLY A 185 15.31 14.26 21.07
CA GLY A 185 14.32 14.62 22.08
C GLY A 185 13.24 15.55 21.51
N ASP A 186 12.67 16.39 22.37
CA ASP A 186 11.63 17.33 21.96
C ASP A 186 12.15 18.56 21.19
N GLU A 187 13.46 18.65 20.92
CA GLU A 187 14.05 19.76 20.19
C GLU A 187 14.08 19.48 18.68
N GLN A 188 13.09 19.95 17.99
CA GLN A 188 13.06 19.94 16.51
C GLN A 188 13.97 21.06 15.97
N ILE A 189 14.95 20.68 15.15
CA ILE A 189 15.79 21.66 14.49
C ILE A 189 15.07 22.18 13.26
N LYS A 190 14.62 23.42 13.30
CA LYS A 190 14.06 24.10 12.13
C LYS A 190 15.11 24.28 11.07
N SER A 191 14.89 23.70 9.89
CA SER A 191 15.69 24.04 8.73
C SER A 191 15.34 25.44 8.24
N THR A 192 16.37 26.26 8.00
CA THR A 192 16.21 27.53 7.29
C THR A 192 16.20 27.35 5.76
N SER A 193 16.46 26.14 5.30
CA SER A 193 16.38 25.73 3.90
C SER A 193 15.24 24.76 3.72
N VAL A 194 14.25 25.13 2.92
CA VAL A 194 13.06 24.31 2.60
C VAL A 194 13.38 22.97 1.91
N SER A 195 14.63 22.76 1.51
CA SER A 195 15.04 21.58 0.75
C SER A 195 15.95 20.61 1.51
N SER A 196 16.17 20.81 2.81
CA SER A 196 17.12 19.97 3.53
C SER A 196 16.47 19.16 4.65
N GLY A 197 16.39 17.84 4.44
CA GLY A 197 16.13 16.85 5.48
C GLY A 197 14.71 16.79 6.02
N THR A 198 13.71 17.32 5.29
CA THR A 198 12.30 17.24 5.63
C THR A 198 11.55 16.16 4.86
N LEU A 199 12.17 15.62 3.81
CA LEU A 199 11.63 14.51 3.03
C LEU A 199 11.96 13.19 3.71
N GLY A 200 10.94 12.36 3.95
CA GLY A 200 11.10 11.03 4.50
C GLY A 200 11.49 9.99 3.45
N MET A 201 12.17 8.92 3.87
CA MET A 201 12.39 7.74 3.05
C MET A 201 11.11 6.88 3.06
N PRO A 202 10.66 6.27 1.92
CA PRO A 202 11.34 6.18 0.62
C PRO A 202 11.07 7.34 -0.35
N GLY A 203 10.39 8.41 0.06
CA GLY A 203 10.15 9.60 -0.77
C GLY A 203 11.42 10.31 -1.28
N THR A 204 12.59 9.95 -0.74
CA THR A 204 13.90 10.46 -1.19
C THR A 204 14.54 9.65 -2.31
N PHE A 205 13.92 8.54 -2.75
CA PHE A 205 14.47 7.70 -3.83
C PHE A 205 14.20 8.31 -5.21
N ASP A 206 15.15 8.18 -6.12
CA ASP A 206 15.08 8.77 -7.46
C ASP A 206 14.00 8.12 -8.35
N SER A 207 13.63 6.87 -8.05
CA SER A 207 12.69 6.06 -8.83
C SER A 207 11.22 6.24 -8.44
N VAL A 208 10.91 7.09 -7.47
CA VAL A 208 9.53 7.27 -6.99
C VAL A 208 8.97 8.65 -7.30
N LEU A 209 7.65 8.73 -7.37
CA LEU A 209 6.92 9.99 -7.43
C LEU A 209 6.56 10.43 -6.01
N THR A 210 7.27 11.41 -5.48
CA THR A 210 7.05 11.93 -4.12
C THR A 210 5.98 13.02 -4.12
N VAL A 211 4.99 12.90 -3.24
CA VAL A 211 3.81 13.76 -3.18
C VAL A 211 3.62 14.32 -1.76
#